data_0863ac555a12d79caa4a1d917184ffff
#
_entry.id   0863ac555a12d79caa4a1d917184ffff
#
_cell.length_a   1.000
_cell.length_b   1.000
_cell.length_c   1.000
_cell.angle_alpha   90.00
_cell.angle_beta   90.00
_cell.angle_gamma   90.00
#
_symmetry.space_group_name_H-M   'P 1'
#
loop_
_entity.id
_entity.type
_entity.pdbx_description
1 polymer ?
#
loop_
_entity_poly.entity_id
_entity_poly.type
_entity_poly.pdbx_seq_one_letter_code
_entity_poly.pdbx_strand_id
1 'polypeptide(L)'
;MLEMRTVTADEFVEWVRVEARAYGNRLNNDPEILRPHFDLDRSIAVFDKGNIVGGAHSHRLEMSVPGASAVTAGVANIAVQPTHRRQGVMTRMMNHQINDLHERGEPLAALFARESVIYRRFGYGIGSLQEEWSIDRQYNAFARPIESRGRIVFVDPEDIPNKFPEVFGRSTMDRPGVFQRAPHHWERDSQAPEHRQGGQGGLFYAAYEDGGRTDGYATYRITGTTLTVNELMAVTEEANTALWRFCLDTDLMSCTEAGRRPVDDPLPWMLADPRRLQRSTRDGMWVRVIDVSAALKLRRYMQSDRLVLEVRDGLCPWNDGRFELEGSPEGATYRASNASPDLAIGVSDLASAYMGAVSFSTLAQAGLVVEHAPGALLRADCMFAVHYQPWTPSHF
;
A
#
# COMPACT_ATOMS: atom_id res chain seq x y z
N MET A 1 35.85 -6.57 -5.79
CA MET A 1 35.02 -5.34 -5.75
C MET A 1 33.62 -5.75 -6.16
N LEU A 2 32.58 -5.36 -5.44
CA LEU A 2 31.19 -5.68 -5.80
C LEU A 2 30.79 -4.84 -7.04
N GLU A 3 30.32 -5.51 -8.07
CA GLU A 3 29.73 -4.89 -9.26
C GLU A 3 28.21 -4.80 -9.07
N MET A 4 27.57 -3.75 -9.60
CA MET A 4 26.11 -3.59 -9.58
C MET A 4 25.64 -3.08 -10.94
N ARG A 5 24.66 -3.81 -11.51
CA ARG A 5 24.06 -3.51 -12.81
C ARG A 5 22.69 -4.16 -12.95
N THR A 6 21.99 -3.85 -14.02
CA THR A 6 20.74 -4.53 -14.39
C THR A 6 20.95 -6.01 -14.69
N VAL A 7 19.91 -6.79 -14.45
CA VAL A 7 19.87 -8.24 -14.70
C VAL A 7 19.67 -8.48 -16.20
N THR A 8 20.45 -9.38 -16.77
CA THR A 8 20.21 -9.84 -18.13
C THR A 8 19.20 -10.98 -18.18
N ALA A 9 18.71 -11.27 -19.39
CA ALA A 9 17.76 -12.36 -19.61
C ALA A 9 18.26 -13.71 -19.08
N ASP A 10 19.51 -14.04 -19.36
CA ASP A 10 20.13 -15.32 -18.98
C ASP A 10 20.40 -15.43 -17.47
N GLU A 11 20.47 -14.29 -16.77
CA GLU A 11 20.72 -14.22 -15.33
C GLU A 11 19.44 -14.25 -14.50
N PHE A 12 18.27 -14.06 -15.09
CA PHE A 12 17.00 -13.90 -14.40
C PHE A 12 16.69 -15.07 -13.45
N VAL A 13 16.84 -16.29 -13.91
CA VAL A 13 16.57 -17.50 -13.12
C VAL A 13 17.42 -17.55 -11.85
N GLU A 14 18.73 -17.27 -11.99
CA GLU A 14 19.63 -17.27 -10.83
C GLU A 14 19.35 -16.07 -9.89
N TRP A 15 19.00 -14.91 -10.45
CA TRP A 15 18.59 -13.75 -9.67
C TRP A 15 17.37 -14.05 -8.81
N VAL A 16 16.31 -14.67 -9.33
CA VAL A 16 15.13 -15.11 -8.57
C VAL A 16 15.50 -16.16 -7.51
N ARG A 17 16.42 -17.09 -7.83
CA ARG A 17 16.90 -18.08 -6.85
C ARG A 17 17.67 -17.45 -5.71
N VAL A 18 18.46 -16.42 -5.97
CA VAL A 18 19.20 -15.66 -4.95
C VAL A 18 18.22 -14.99 -3.99
N GLU A 19 17.17 -14.37 -4.50
CA GLU A 19 16.10 -13.80 -3.69
C GLU A 19 15.44 -14.85 -2.80
N ALA A 20 14.96 -15.95 -3.39
CA ALA A 20 14.31 -17.03 -2.64
C ALA A 20 15.20 -17.54 -1.49
N ARG A 21 16.48 -17.79 -1.76
CA ARG A 21 17.46 -18.21 -0.72
C ARG A 21 17.63 -17.17 0.38
N ALA A 22 17.66 -15.89 0.02
CA ALA A 22 17.81 -14.80 1.00
C ALA A 22 16.62 -14.71 1.95
N TYR A 23 15.43 -15.09 1.48
CA TYR A 23 14.21 -15.19 2.28
C TYR A 23 13.98 -16.56 2.94
N GLY A 24 14.92 -17.50 2.78
CA GLY A 24 14.81 -18.85 3.35
C GLY A 24 13.85 -19.76 2.60
N ASN A 25 13.46 -19.39 1.39
CA ASN A 25 12.55 -20.16 0.53
C ASN A 25 13.33 -21.05 -0.45
N ARG A 26 12.70 -22.16 -0.86
CA ARG A 26 13.11 -22.95 -2.01
C ARG A 26 12.07 -22.82 -3.10
N LEU A 27 12.51 -22.54 -4.32
CA LEU A 27 11.60 -22.52 -5.47
C LEU A 27 11.29 -23.95 -5.87
N ASN A 28 10.02 -24.29 -5.90
CA ASN A 28 9.53 -25.61 -6.31
C ASN A 28 9.13 -25.63 -7.80
N ASN A 29 8.96 -24.45 -8.41
CA ASN A 29 8.56 -24.29 -9.81
C ASN A 29 9.69 -23.62 -10.60
N ASP A 30 9.61 -23.73 -11.93
CA ASP A 30 10.53 -23.02 -12.83
C ASP A 30 10.37 -21.51 -12.67
N PRO A 31 11.43 -20.76 -12.28
CA PRO A 31 11.37 -19.32 -12.14
C PRO A 31 11.03 -18.55 -13.42
N GLU A 32 11.25 -19.15 -14.62
CA GLU A 32 10.90 -18.52 -15.90
C GLU A 32 9.41 -18.17 -16.01
N ILE A 33 8.53 -18.86 -15.29
CA ILE A 33 7.09 -18.55 -15.23
C ILE A 33 6.85 -17.12 -14.67
N LEU A 34 7.76 -16.61 -13.84
CA LEU A 34 7.66 -15.28 -13.25
C LEU A 34 8.13 -14.18 -14.20
N ARG A 35 8.91 -14.52 -15.23
CA ARG A 35 9.57 -13.59 -16.13
C ARG A 35 8.67 -12.51 -16.73
N PRO A 36 7.45 -12.83 -17.22
CA PRO A 36 6.54 -11.83 -17.78
C PRO A 36 6.12 -10.72 -16.82
N HIS A 37 6.31 -10.90 -15.52
CA HIS A 37 5.96 -9.94 -14.47
C HIS A 37 7.10 -9.01 -14.08
N PHE A 38 8.30 -9.19 -14.67
CA PHE A 38 9.49 -8.41 -14.34
C PHE A 38 9.99 -7.61 -15.54
N ASP A 39 10.16 -6.32 -15.33
CA ASP A 39 10.91 -5.44 -16.22
C ASP A 39 12.40 -5.53 -15.85
N LEU A 40 13.22 -6.11 -16.72
CA LEU A 40 14.64 -6.31 -16.45
C LEU A 40 15.40 -4.99 -16.33
N ASP A 41 14.98 -3.93 -17.02
CA ASP A 41 15.58 -2.60 -16.91
C ASP A 41 15.38 -1.98 -15.52
N ARG A 42 14.44 -2.52 -14.75
CA ARG A 42 14.11 -2.11 -13.39
C ARG A 42 14.55 -3.12 -12.33
N SER A 43 15.29 -4.16 -12.76
CA SER A 43 15.82 -5.24 -11.93
C SER A 43 17.33 -5.11 -11.82
N ILE A 44 17.83 -4.86 -10.62
CA ILE A 44 19.27 -4.74 -10.36
C ILE A 44 19.80 -5.97 -9.65
N ALA A 45 21.05 -6.33 -9.95
CA ALA A 45 21.80 -7.35 -9.24
C ALA A 45 23.15 -6.83 -8.77
N VAL A 46 23.59 -7.36 -7.65
CA VAL A 46 24.94 -7.13 -7.11
C VAL A 46 25.74 -8.43 -7.26
N PHE A 47 26.92 -8.31 -7.83
CA PHE A 47 27.82 -9.43 -8.13
C PHE A 47 29.06 -9.39 -7.24
N ASP A 48 29.47 -10.55 -6.75
CA ASP A 48 30.81 -10.78 -6.19
C ASP A 48 31.49 -11.89 -6.99
N LYS A 49 32.61 -11.56 -7.62
CA LYS A 49 33.37 -12.50 -8.48
C LYS A 49 32.49 -13.24 -9.51
N GLY A 50 31.55 -12.52 -10.12
CA GLY A 50 30.64 -13.06 -11.11
C GLY A 50 29.41 -13.79 -10.57
N ASN A 51 29.27 -13.96 -9.26
CA ASN A 51 28.09 -14.57 -8.64
C ASN A 51 27.11 -13.49 -8.15
N ILE A 52 25.82 -13.68 -8.35
CA ILE A 52 24.79 -12.79 -7.82
C ILE A 52 24.69 -12.97 -6.31
N VAL A 53 24.85 -11.88 -5.55
CA VAL A 53 24.83 -11.87 -4.08
C VAL A 53 23.75 -10.98 -3.48
N GLY A 54 23.08 -10.22 -4.33
CA GLY A 54 21.93 -9.40 -3.93
C GLY A 54 21.16 -8.92 -5.14
N GLY A 55 19.94 -8.47 -4.92
CA GLY A 55 19.06 -7.94 -5.97
C GLY A 55 17.95 -7.06 -5.40
N ALA A 56 17.39 -6.23 -6.26
CA ALA A 56 16.18 -5.46 -6.02
C ALA A 56 15.44 -5.23 -7.34
N HIS A 57 14.13 -5.04 -7.24
CA HIS A 57 13.27 -4.73 -8.38
C HIS A 57 12.33 -3.56 -8.04
N SER A 58 11.83 -2.88 -9.05
CA SER A 58 10.72 -1.95 -8.90
C SER A 58 9.72 -2.09 -10.04
N HIS A 59 8.46 -2.34 -9.69
CA HIS A 59 7.35 -2.27 -10.63
C HIS A 59 7.01 -0.81 -10.94
N ARG A 60 6.65 -0.49 -12.17
CA ARG A 60 6.07 0.81 -12.50
C ARG A 60 4.56 0.73 -12.31
N LEU A 61 4.07 1.32 -11.24
CA LEU A 61 2.66 1.28 -10.84
C LEU A 61 2.04 2.67 -10.91
N GLU A 62 0.72 2.71 -10.91
CA GLU A 62 -0.06 3.92 -10.72
C GLU A 62 -0.78 3.82 -9.38
N MET A 63 -0.55 4.79 -8.49
CA MET A 63 -1.09 4.83 -7.14
C MET A 63 -1.93 6.08 -6.94
N SER A 64 -3.11 5.92 -6.34
CA SER A 64 -3.88 7.08 -5.89
C SER A 64 -3.14 7.81 -4.76
N VAL A 65 -3.06 9.13 -4.89
CA VAL A 65 -2.58 10.04 -3.85
C VAL A 65 -3.72 11.01 -3.52
N PRO A 66 -3.65 11.78 -2.43
CA PRO A 66 -4.77 12.68 -2.11
C PRO A 66 -5.15 13.60 -3.26
N GLY A 67 -6.36 13.35 -3.86
CA GLY A 67 -6.95 14.11 -4.95
C GLY A 67 -6.33 13.93 -6.34
N ALA A 68 -5.42 12.97 -6.54
CA ALA A 68 -4.76 12.71 -7.81
C ALA A 68 -4.28 11.25 -7.94
N SER A 69 -3.57 10.95 -9.03
CA SER A 69 -2.86 9.69 -9.24
C SER A 69 -1.39 9.98 -9.56
N ALA A 70 -0.50 9.11 -9.13
CA ALA A 70 0.94 9.24 -9.29
C ALA A 70 1.58 7.98 -9.84
N VAL A 71 2.50 8.13 -10.79
CA VAL A 71 3.45 7.06 -11.10
C VAL A 71 4.29 6.80 -9.86
N THR A 72 4.31 5.55 -9.43
CA THR A 72 4.94 5.12 -8.19
C THR A 72 5.74 3.84 -8.44
N ALA A 73 6.99 3.85 -8.01
CA ALA A 73 7.80 2.63 -8.05
C ALA A 73 7.37 1.67 -6.93
N GLY A 74 6.80 0.54 -7.29
CA GLY A 74 6.52 -0.57 -6.35
C GLY A 74 7.80 -1.34 -6.08
N VAL A 75 8.54 -0.97 -5.04
CA VAL A 75 9.86 -1.55 -4.72
C VAL A 75 9.70 -2.90 -4.04
N ALA A 76 10.24 -3.94 -4.69
CA ALA A 76 10.08 -5.33 -4.30
C ALA A 76 11.42 -6.09 -4.44
N ASN A 77 11.42 -7.35 -4.03
CA ASN A 77 12.53 -8.30 -4.24
C ASN A 77 13.89 -7.81 -3.69
N ILE A 78 13.89 -6.96 -2.65
CA ILE A 78 15.13 -6.46 -2.03
C ILE A 78 15.74 -7.58 -1.20
N ALA A 79 16.78 -8.20 -1.73
CA ALA A 79 17.40 -9.35 -1.12
C ALA A 79 18.93 -9.24 -1.11
N VAL A 80 19.55 -9.71 -0.02
CA VAL A 80 21.00 -9.88 0.10
C VAL A 80 21.26 -11.26 0.65
N GLN A 81 22.10 -12.04 -0.03
CA GLN A 81 22.53 -13.37 0.42
C GLN A 81 23.03 -13.31 1.86
N PRO A 82 22.68 -14.29 2.70
CA PRO A 82 23.11 -14.32 4.10
C PRO A 82 24.63 -14.17 4.28
N THR A 83 25.41 -14.71 3.34
CA THR A 83 26.88 -14.63 3.32
C THR A 83 27.43 -13.22 3.06
N HIS A 84 26.62 -12.30 2.53
CA HIS A 84 27.02 -10.93 2.15
C HIS A 84 26.25 -9.85 2.92
N ARG A 85 25.48 -10.23 3.93
CA ARG A 85 24.78 -9.29 4.82
C ARG A 85 25.78 -8.47 5.66
N ARG A 86 25.31 -7.28 6.10
CA ARG A 86 26.07 -6.33 6.94
C ARG A 86 27.38 -5.81 6.31
N GLN A 87 27.50 -5.90 4.97
CA GLN A 87 28.63 -5.40 4.19
C GLN A 87 28.26 -4.18 3.33
N GLY A 88 27.13 -3.51 3.63
CA GLY A 88 26.70 -2.32 2.91
C GLY A 88 26.01 -2.59 1.56
N VAL A 89 25.81 -3.85 1.15
CA VAL A 89 25.22 -4.23 -0.14
C VAL A 89 23.83 -3.60 -0.31
N MET A 90 22.95 -3.75 0.67
CA MET A 90 21.60 -3.17 0.62
C MET A 90 21.63 -1.64 0.52
N THR A 91 22.52 -0.99 1.27
CA THR A 91 22.64 0.49 1.22
C THR A 91 23.01 0.95 -0.19
N ARG A 92 23.93 0.26 -0.85
CA ARG A 92 24.31 0.58 -2.23
C ARG A 92 23.17 0.37 -3.21
N MET A 93 22.42 -0.76 -3.09
CA MET A 93 21.25 -1.04 -3.93
C MET A 93 20.16 0.03 -3.77
N MET A 94 19.79 0.36 -2.53
CA MET A 94 18.75 1.35 -2.26
C MET A 94 19.13 2.74 -2.77
N ASN A 95 20.38 3.18 -2.56
CA ASN A 95 20.84 4.47 -3.07
C ASN A 95 20.82 4.51 -4.61
N HIS A 96 21.27 3.45 -5.25
CA HIS A 96 21.22 3.35 -6.72
C HIS A 96 19.77 3.39 -7.22
N GLN A 97 18.88 2.61 -6.61
CA GLN A 97 17.48 2.56 -7.01
C GLN A 97 16.78 3.92 -6.83
N ILE A 98 17.02 4.63 -5.71
CA ILE A 98 16.45 5.95 -5.48
C ILE A 98 16.92 6.96 -6.55
N ASN A 99 18.21 6.95 -6.91
CA ASN A 99 18.73 7.81 -7.98
C ASN A 99 18.14 7.45 -9.34
N ASP A 100 18.09 6.15 -9.69
CA ASP A 100 17.46 5.68 -10.94
C ASP A 100 16.00 6.12 -11.05
N LEU A 101 15.23 6.01 -9.96
CA LEU A 101 13.84 6.46 -9.92
C LEU A 101 13.70 7.98 -10.12
N HIS A 102 14.62 8.76 -9.56
CA HIS A 102 14.66 10.20 -9.79
C HIS A 102 14.99 10.52 -11.26
N GLU A 103 15.98 9.87 -11.85
CA GLU A 103 16.35 10.03 -13.26
C GLU A 103 15.20 9.63 -14.20
N ARG A 104 14.39 8.64 -13.82
CA ARG A 104 13.16 8.25 -14.53
C ARG A 104 12.00 9.22 -14.35
N GLY A 105 12.11 10.22 -13.47
CA GLY A 105 11.07 11.20 -13.17
C GLY A 105 9.89 10.62 -12.37
N GLU A 106 10.12 9.58 -11.60
CA GLU A 106 9.09 8.96 -10.74
C GLU A 106 9.05 9.68 -9.38
N PRO A 107 7.94 10.37 -9.03
CA PRO A 107 7.91 11.20 -7.83
C PRO A 107 7.86 10.41 -6.52
N LEU A 108 7.39 9.15 -6.58
CA LEU A 108 7.14 8.31 -5.42
C LEU A 108 7.69 6.90 -5.60
N ALA A 109 8.09 6.30 -4.48
CA ALA A 109 8.27 4.86 -4.38
C ALA A 109 7.48 4.32 -3.19
N ALA A 110 7.04 3.08 -3.27
CA ALA A 110 6.31 2.40 -2.22
C ALA A 110 6.83 0.98 -2.02
N LEU A 111 6.72 0.45 -0.81
CA LEU A 111 7.05 -0.92 -0.47
C LEU A 111 6.23 -1.43 0.72
N PHE A 112 6.24 -2.75 0.89
CA PHE A 112 5.73 -3.41 2.09
C PHE A 112 6.91 -3.96 2.91
N ALA A 113 7.09 -3.38 4.10
CA ALA A 113 8.27 -3.67 4.92
C ALA A 113 8.12 -5.01 5.65
N ARG A 114 9.03 -5.96 5.42
CA ARG A 114 9.19 -7.12 6.33
C ARG A 114 9.84 -6.74 7.65
N GLU A 115 10.77 -5.77 7.59
CA GLU A 115 11.53 -5.25 8.73
C GLU A 115 11.46 -3.72 8.69
N SER A 116 10.54 -3.14 9.42
CA SER A 116 10.24 -1.70 9.39
C SER A 116 11.45 -0.81 9.75
N VAL A 117 12.30 -1.26 10.66
CA VAL A 117 13.50 -0.53 11.10
C VAL A 117 14.51 -0.23 9.97
N ILE A 118 14.42 -0.97 8.85
CA ILE A 118 15.38 -0.85 7.75
C ILE A 118 15.13 0.41 6.91
N TYR A 119 13.86 0.73 6.61
CA TYR A 119 13.53 1.59 5.48
C TYR A 119 13.51 3.08 5.81
N ARG A 120 13.29 3.44 7.08
CA ARG A 120 13.31 4.85 7.51
C ARG A 120 14.64 5.56 7.18
N ARG A 121 15.78 4.87 7.29
CA ARG A 121 17.10 5.41 6.95
C ARG A 121 17.28 5.73 5.46
N PHE A 122 16.41 5.19 4.60
CA PHE A 122 16.36 5.51 3.17
C PHE A 122 15.27 6.52 2.84
N GLY A 123 14.68 7.16 3.86
CA GLY A 123 13.68 8.19 3.70
C GLY A 123 12.26 7.68 3.47
N TYR A 124 11.99 6.39 3.64
CA TYR A 124 10.63 5.86 3.65
C TYR A 124 9.93 6.18 4.96
N GLY A 125 8.65 6.55 4.88
CA GLY A 125 7.74 6.74 6.01
C GLY A 125 6.51 5.85 5.89
N ILE A 126 5.79 5.65 6.99
CA ILE A 126 4.54 4.88 7.00
C ILE A 126 3.50 5.65 6.17
N GLY A 127 3.16 5.13 4.99
CA GLY A 127 2.19 5.74 4.08
C GLY A 127 0.75 5.29 4.32
N SER A 128 0.55 4.15 4.97
CA SER A 128 -0.77 3.68 5.39
C SER A 128 -0.69 2.77 6.61
N LEU A 129 -1.78 2.69 7.35
CA LEU A 129 -2.01 1.69 8.38
C LEU A 129 -3.03 0.68 7.89
N GLN A 130 -3.01 -0.52 8.47
CA GLN A 130 -3.98 -1.57 8.22
C GLN A 130 -4.32 -2.30 9.52
N GLU A 131 -5.48 -2.93 9.54
CA GLU A 131 -5.93 -3.71 10.69
C GLU A 131 -6.14 -5.18 10.32
N GLU A 132 -5.87 -6.05 11.28
CA GLU A 132 -6.26 -7.45 11.28
C GLU A 132 -7.36 -7.63 12.31
N TRP A 133 -8.42 -8.32 11.92
CA TRP A 133 -9.61 -8.51 12.74
C TRP A 133 -9.93 -9.96 12.98
N SER A 134 -10.53 -10.22 14.15
CA SER A 134 -11.13 -11.52 14.48
C SER A 134 -12.35 -11.29 15.36
N ILE A 135 -13.45 -12.01 15.09
CA ILE A 135 -14.68 -11.97 15.87
C ILE A 135 -15.31 -13.36 15.98
N ASP A 136 -15.64 -13.76 17.19
CA ASP A 136 -16.38 -14.99 17.42
C ASP A 136 -17.85 -14.83 16.97
N ARG A 137 -18.41 -15.89 16.40
CA ARG A 137 -19.79 -15.91 15.88
C ARG A 137 -20.85 -15.46 16.89
N GLN A 138 -20.70 -15.81 18.16
CA GLN A 138 -21.67 -15.42 19.20
C GLN A 138 -21.78 -13.92 19.45
N TYR A 139 -20.83 -13.12 18.94
CA TYR A 139 -20.76 -11.67 19.12
C TYR A 139 -20.95 -10.88 17.81
N ASN A 140 -21.35 -11.54 16.75
CA ASN A 140 -21.43 -10.95 15.42
C ASN A 140 -22.68 -10.10 15.15
N ALA A 141 -23.58 -9.96 16.14
CA ALA A 141 -24.82 -9.19 15.99
C ALA A 141 -24.56 -7.73 15.62
N PHE A 142 -25.36 -7.18 14.72
CA PHE A 142 -25.35 -5.75 14.42
C PHE A 142 -26.25 -4.97 15.37
N ALA A 143 -25.86 -3.73 15.66
CA ALA A 143 -26.61 -2.82 16.53
C ALA A 143 -27.97 -2.41 15.96
N ARG A 144 -28.12 -2.46 14.64
CA ARG A 144 -29.36 -2.12 13.92
C ARG A 144 -29.74 -3.24 12.94
N PRO A 145 -31.05 -3.45 12.71
CA PRO A 145 -31.51 -4.34 11.66
C PRO A 145 -30.97 -3.91 10.30
N ILE A 146 -30.70 -4.87 9.44
CA ILE A 146 -30.27 -4.62 8.06
C ILE A 146 -31.52 -4.70 7.19
N GLU A 147 -31.78 -3.65 6.45
CA GLU A 147 -32.70 -3.66 5.34
C GLU A 147 -31.87 -3.66 4.05
N SER A 148 -31.96 -4.71 3.26
CA SER A 148 -31.27 -4.83 1.98
C SER A 148 -32.29 -5.06 0.87
N ARG A 149 -32.20 -4.26 -0.18
CA ARG A 149 -33.02 -4.43 -1.41
C ARG A 149 -32.39 -5.42 -2.35
N GLY A 150 -31.07 -5.49 -2.35
CA GLY A 150 -30.32 -6.37 -3.20
C GLY A 150 -30.18 -7.77 -2.60
N ARG A 151 -29.37 -8.58 -3.25
CA ARG A 151 -29.09 -9.96 -2.87
C ARG A 151 -27.61 -10.28 -2.96
N ILE A 152 -27.16 -11.23 -2.18
CA ILE A 152 -25.84 -11.84 -2.34
C ILE A 152 -25.95 -12.98 -3.35
N VAL A 153 -25.03 -13.00 -4.31
CA VAL A 153 -24.88 -14.07 -5.31
C VAL A 153 -23.45 -14.58 -5.30
N PHE A 154 -23.28 -15.88 -5.54
CA PHE A 154 -21.94 -16.39 -5.83
C PHE A 154 -21.51 -16.00 -7.23
N VAL A 155 -20.21 -15.80 -7.39
CA VAL A 155 -19.60 -15.44 -8.67
C VAL A 155 -18.60 -16.52 -9.05
N ASP A 156 -18.74 -17.05 -10.25
CA ASP A 156 -17.78 -17.99 -10.78
C ASP A 156 -16.46 -17.27 -11.12
N PRO A 157 -15.29 -17.93 -10.96
CA PRO A 157 -14.01 -17.31 -11.24
C PRO A 157 -13.91 -16.66 -12.63
N GLU A 158 -14.57 -17.25 -13.62
CA GLU A 158 -14.60 -16.77 -15.02
C GLU A 158 -15.27 -15.40 -15.17
N ASP A 159 -16.20 -15.06 -14.28
CA ASP A 159 -16.95 -13.79 -14.29
C ASP A 159 -16.24 -12.66 -13.53
N ILE A 160 -15.21 -12.95 -12.74
CA ILE A 160 -14.46 -11.95 -11.95
C ILE A 160 -13.95 -10.80 -12.82
N PRO A 161 -13.29 -11.05 -13.99
CA PRO A 161 -12.77 -9.97 -14.81
C PRO A 161 -13.84 -9.00 -15.35
N ASN A 162 -15.09 -9.46 -15.39
CA ASN A 162 -16.20 -8.66 -15.90
C ASN A 162 -16.96 -7.89 -14.80
N LYS A 163 -16.94 -8.37 -13.54
CA LYS A 163 -17.75 -7.81 -12.45
C LYS A 163 -16.94 -6.99 -11.44
N PHE A 164 -15.78 -7.48 -11.02
CA PHE A 164 -15.06 -6.88 -9.89
C PHE A 164 -14.26 -5.61 -10.23
N PRO A 165 -13.66 -5.45 -11.42
CA PRO A 165 -12.89 -4.24 -11.75
C PRO A 165 -13.65 -2.93 -11.59
N GLU A 166 -14.91 -2.89 -12.03
CA GLU A 166 -15.77 -1.71 -11.91
C GLU A 166 -16.06 -1.39 -10.44
N VAL A 167 -16.42 -2.40 -9.65
CA VAL A 167 -16.67 -2.23 -8.22
C VAL A 167 -15.42 -1.75 -7.50
N PHE A 168 -14.26 -2.35 -7.80
CA PHE A 168 -12.99 -1.94 -7.23
C PHE A 168 -12.69 -0.47 -7.53
N GLY A 169 -12.76 -0.07 -8.80
CA GLY A 169 -12.51 1.31 -9.22
C GLY A 169 -13.43 2.32 -8.53
N ARG A 170 -14.73 2.01 -8.46
CA ARG A 170 -15.73 2.89 -7.82
C ARG A 170 -15.56 2.98 -6.31
N SER A 171 -15.27 1.85 -5.65
CA SER A 171 -15.14 1.79 -4.18
C SER A 171 -13.84 2.41 -3.64
N THR A 172 -12.84 2.59 -4.52
CA THR A 172 -11.52 3.11 -4.13
C THR A 172 -11.19 4.48 -4.74
N MET A 173 -12.12 5.10 -5.46
CA MET A 173 -11.90 6.30 -6.30
C MET A 173 -11.21 7.44 -5.53
N ASP A 174 -11.65 7.71 -4.30
CA ASP A 174 -11.17 8.85 -3.51
C ASP A 174 -10.20 8.42 -2.37
N ARG A 175 -9.82 7.15 -2.32
CA ARG A 175 -8.96 6.62 -1.26
C ARG A 175 -7.49 6.68 -1.67
N PRO A 176 -6.63 7.41 -0.92
CA PRO A 176 -5.19 7.40 -1.18
C PRO A 176 -4.56 6.04 -0.90
N GLY A 177 -3.51 5.70 -1.64
CA GLY A 177 -2.70 4.49 -1.43
C GLY A 177 -3.12 3.29 -2.27
N VAL A 178 -4.21 3.38 -3.02
CA VAL A 178 -4.68 2.27 -3.86
C VAL A 178 -3.90 2.21 -5.17
N PHE A 179 -3.39 1.03 -5.48
CA PHE A 179 -2.75 0.76 -6.77
C PHE A 179 -3.79 0.34 -7.81
N GLN A 180 -3.69 0.89 -9.00
CA GLN A 180 -4.51 0.43 -10.12
C GLN A 180 -4.16 -1.01 -10.47
N ARG A 181 -5.19 -1.82 -10.64
CA ARG A 181 -5.05 -3.23 -11.04
C ARG A 181 -5.18 -3.36 -12.54
N ALA A 182 -4.13 -3.81 -13.19
CA ALA A 182 -4.17 -4.14 -14.62
C ALA A 182 -5.06 -5.39 -14.87
N PRO A 183 -5.64 -5.55 -16.07
CA PRO A 183 -6.54 -6.66 -16.41
C PRO A 183 -5.98 -8.05 -16.03
N HIS A 184 -4.70 -8.28 -16.24
CA HIS A 184 -4.05 -9.56 -15.94
C HIS A 184 -4.09 -9.95 -14.45
N HIS A 185 -4.26 -9.00 -13.51
CA HIS A 185 -4.43 -9.32 -12.08
C HIS A 185 -5.77 -10.03 -11.83
N TRP A 186 -6.83 -9.56 -12.49
CA TRP A 186 -8.16 -10.16 -12.40
C TRP A 186 -8.23 -11.53 -13.08
N GLU A 187 -7.54 -11.66 -14.23
CA GLU A 187 -7.42 -12.94 -14.95
C GLU A 187 -6.62 -13.96 -14.13
N ARG A 188 -5.55 -13.54 -13.46
CA ARG A 188 -4.79 -14.42 -12.58
C ARG A 188 -5.62 -14.94 -11.41
N ASP A 189 -6.47 -14.10 -10.85
CA ASP A 189 -7.35 -14.50 -9.75
C ASP A 189 -8.42 -15.48 -10.24
N SER A 190 -8.89 -15.34 -11.49
CA SER A 190 -9.82 -16.27 -12.13
C SER A 190 -9.19 -17.63 -12.50
N GLN A 191 -7.87 -17.63 -12.77
CA GLN A 191 -7.12 -18.81 -13.22
C GLN A 191 -6.28 -19.47 -12.11
N ALA A 192 -6.37 -18.96 -10.85
CA ALA A 192 -5.52 -19.44 -9.77
C ALA A 192 -5.73 -20.95 -9.54
N PRO A 193 -4.73 -21.80 -9.83
CA PRO A 193 -4.87 -23.23 -9.65
C PRO A 193 -5.19 -23.55 -8.18
N GLU A 194 -6.03 -24.57 -7.95
CA GLU A 194 -6.43 -25.01 -6.60
C GLU A 194 -5.24 -25.26 -5.65
N HIS A 195 -4.10 -25.69 -6.18
CA HIS A 195 -2.89 -25.94 -5.39
C HIS A 195 -2.16 -24.65 -4.92
N ARG A 196 -2.35 -23.46 -5.54
CA ARG A 196 -1.92 -22.18 -4.98
C ARG A 196 -2.72 -21.78 -3.75
N GLN A 197 -3.81 -22.47 -3.50
CA GLN A 197 -4.70 -22.24 -2.38
C GLN A 197 -4.19 -22.85 -1.07
N GLY A 198 -2.96 -23.36 -1.04
CA GLY A 198 -2.24 -23.70 0.19
C GLY A 198 -2.85 -24.81 1.03
N GLY A 199 -3.51 -25.81 0.43
CA GLY A 199 -4.12 -26.95 1.14
C GLY A 199 -5.26 -26.58 2.09
N GLN A 200 -5.69 -25.35 2.10
CA GLN A 200 -6.80 -24.78 2.85
C GLN A 200 -7.89 -24.44 1.85
N GLY A 201 -9.16 -24.68 2.15
CA GLY A 201 -10.31 -24.59 1.27
C GLY A 201 -10.26 -23.51 0.18
N GLY A 202 -10.93 -23.71 -0.94
CA GLY A 202 -10.92 -22.84 -2.12
C GLY A 202 -11.24 -21.39 -1.78
N LEU A 203 -10.85 -20.46 -2.66
CA LEU A 203 -11.27 -19.07 -2.58
C LEU A 203 -12.70 -18.96 -3.13
N PHE A 204 -13.58 -18.38 -2.37
CA PHE A 204 -14.98 -18.14 -2.73
C PHE A 204 -15.17 -16.65 -3.09
N TYR A 205 -16.08 -16.41 -3.99
CA TYR A 205 -16.40 -15.08 -4.51
C TYR A 205 -17.90 -14.84 -4.36
N ALA A 206 -18.26 -13.78 -3.67
CA ALA A 206 -19.64 -13.34 -3.50
C ALA A 206 -19.79 -11.90 -3.95
N ALA A 207 -20.88 -11.58 -4.62
CA ALA A 207 -21.20 -10.21 -5.05
C ALA A 207 -22.54 -9.78 -4.46
N TYR A 208 -22.67 -8.48 -4.18
CA TYR A 208 -23.93 -7.84 -3.88
C TYR A 208 -24.49 -7.22 -5.15
N GLU A 209 -25.70 -7.61 -5.52
CA GLU A 209 -26.42 -7.15 -6.71
C GLU A 209 -27.74 -6.46 -6.32
N ASP A 210 -27.94 -5.24 -6.82
CA ASP A 210 -29.22 -4.53 -6.75
C ASP A 210 -29.60 -3.98 -8.11
N GLY A 211 -30.84 -4.19 -8.55
CA GLY A 211 -31.34 -3.69 -9.84
C GLY A 211 -30.54 -4.14 -11.07
N GLY A 212 -29.86 -5.30 -11.00
CA GLY A 212 -28.99 -5.82 -12.07
C GLY A 212 -27.58 -5.22 -12.09
N ARG A 213 -27.19 -4.45 -11.09
CA ARG A 213 -25.87 -3.85 -10.94
C ARG A 213 -25.14 -4.47 -9.75
N THR A 214 -23.85 -4.70 -9.94
CA THR A 214 -22.96 -5.14 -8.86
C THR A 214 -22.41 -3.91 -8.12
N ASP A 215 -22.72 -3.77 -6.82
CA ASP A 215 -22.28 -2.65 -6.00
C ASP A 215 -21.33 -3.07 -4.86
N GLY A 216 -20.96 -4.34 -4.81
CA GLY A 216 -19.95 -4.81 -3.87
C GLY A 216 -19.56 -6.26 -4.13
N TYR A 217 -18.41 -6.67 -3.60
CA TYR A 217 -17.98 -8.06 -3.60
C TYR A 217 -17.18 -8.39 -2.35
N ALA A 218 -17.15 -9.67 -2.01
CA ALA A 218 -16.26 -10.25 -1.00
C ALA A 218 -15.55 -11.47 -1.57
N THR A 219 -14.27 -11.60 -1.24
CA THR A 219 -13.50 -12.82 -1.48
C THR A 219 -13.11 -13.41 -0.14
N TYR A 220 -13.34 -14.69 0.08
CA TYR A 220 -13.11 -15.33 1.37
C TYR A 220 -12.70 -16.79 1.23
N ARG A 221 -12.13 -17.34 2.30
CA ARG A 221 -11.77 -18.74 2.45
C ARG A 221 -12.39 -19.31 3.72
N ILE A 222 -12.61 -20.63 3.70
CA ILE A 222 -13.04 -21.37 4.90
C ILE A 222 -11.97 -22.41 5.22
N THR A 223 -11.46 -22.34 6.47
CA THR A 223 -10.50 -23.30 7.00
C THR A 223 -11.01 -23.81 8.34
N GLY A 224 -11.37 -25.11 8.38
CA GLY A 224 -12.04 -25.65 9.56
C GLY A 224 -13.35 -24.91 9.85
N THR A 225 -13.42 -24.23 10.98
CA THR A 225 -14.57 -23.42 11.40
C THR A 225 -14.31 -21.92 11.36
N THR A 226 -13.26 -21.47 10.66
CA THR A 226 -12.91 -20.07 10.49
C THR A 226 -13.18 -19.64 9.05
N LEU A 227 -13.95 -18.55 8.88
CA LEU A 227 -14.09 -17.83 7.63
C LEU A 227 -13.10 -16.68 7.63
N THR A 228 -12.20 -16.63 6.66
CA THR A 228 -11.25 -15.53 6.49
C THR A 228 -11.63 -14.68 5.28
N VAL A 229 -12.01 -13.43 5.51
CA VAL A 229 -12.26 -12.45 4.46
C VAL A 229 -10.93 -11.95 3.93
N ASN A 230 -10.65 -12.25 2.67
CA ASN A 230 -9.43 -11.80 2.00
C ASN A 230 -9.56 -10.36 1.51
N GLU A 231 -10.70 -10.04 0.87
CA GLU A 231 -11.01 -8.71 0.38
C GLU A 231 -12.53 -8.50 0.44
N LEU A 232 -12.96 -7.31 0.84
CA LEU A 232 -14.36 -6.88 0.76
C LEU A 232 -14.36 -5.44 0.28
N MET A 233 -15.01 -5.22 -0.86
CA MET A 233 -15.17 -3.93 -1.52
C MET A 233 -16.64 -3.62 -1.72
N ALA A 234 -17.04 -2.41 -1.41
CA ALA A 234 -18.42 -1.97 -1.57
C ALA A 234 -18.48 -0.49 -1.96
N VAL A 235 -19.38 -0.19 -2.88
CA VAL A 235 -19.61 1.15 -3.38
C VAL A 235 -20.68 1.88 -2.56
N THR A 236 -21.60 1.11 -1.96
CA THR A 236 -22.72 1.63 -1.16
C THR A 236 -22.66 1.09 0.26
N GLU A 237 -23.20 1.84 1.21
CA GLU A 237 -23.34 1.39 2.61
C GLU A 237 -24.16 0.10 2.71
N GLU A 238 -25.21 -0.02 1.88
CA GLU A 238 -26.06 -1.19 1.82
C GLU A 238 -25.30 -2.43 1.36
N ALA A 239 -24.49 -2.32 0.29
CA ALA A 239 -23.63 -3.41 -0.18
C ALA A 239 -22.59 -3.81 0.88
N ASN A 240 -21.95 -2.84 1.52
CA ASN A 240 -20.98 -3.09 2.58
C ASN A 240 -21.62 -3.85 3.75
N THR A 241 -22.77 -3.39 4.20
CA THR A 241 -23.51 -3.99 5.31
C THR A 241 -23.96 -5.43 4.98
N ALA A 242 -24.50 -5.63 3.78
CA ALA A 242 -24.96 -6.95 3.34
C ALA A 242 -23.83 -7.97 3.19
N LEU A 243 -22.68 -7.54 2.63
CA LEU A 243 -21.51 -8.40 2.48
C LEU A 243 -20.88 -8.78 3.82
N TRP A 244 -20.75 -7.82 4.76
CA TRP A 244 -20.29 -8.15 6.11
C TRP A 244 -21.26 -9.07 6.82
N ARG A 245 -22.58 -8.83 6.70
CA ARG A 245 -23.57 -9.70 7.31
C ARG A 245 -23.49 -11.13 6.75
N PHE A 246 -23.35 -11.26 5.44
CA PHE A 246 -23.14 -12.54 4.78
C PHE A 246 -21.91 -13.29 5.34
N CYS A 247 -20.76 -12.62 5.42
CA CYS A 247 -19.54 -13.24 5.95
C CYS A 247 -19.67 -13.64 7.42
N LEU A 248 -20.32 -12.81 8.24
CA LEU A 248 -20.47 -13.01 9.67
C LEU A 248 -21.53 -14.08 10.01
N ASP A 249 -22.56 -14.24 9.16
CA ASP A 249 -23.67 -15.20 9.38
C ASP A 249 -23.44 -16.58 8.76
N THR A 250 -22.34 -16.76 8.02
CA THR A 250 -22.04 -18.04 7.37
C THR A 250 -22.11 -19.18 8.38
N ASP A 251 -22.98 -20.16 8.10
CA ASP A 251 -23.21 -21.29 8.98
C ASP A 251 -21.96 -22.16 9.18
N LEU A 252 -21.94 -22.89 10.30
CA LEU A 252 -20.85 -23.80 10.71
C LEU A 252 -19.52 -23.08 11.04
N MET A 253 -19.46 -21.76 10.97
CA MET A 253 -18.29 -21.00 11.37
C MET A 253 -18.37 -20.65 12.86
N SER A 254 -17.24 -20.76 13.56
CA SER A 254 -17.08 -20.31 14.95
C SER A 254 -16.45 -18.91 15.04
N CYS A 255 -15.69 -18.53 14.02
CA CYS A 255 -14.95 -17.28 13.97
C CYS A 255 -14.93 -16.72 12.54
N THR A 256 -14.97 -15.40 12.44
CA THR A 256 -14.67 -14.66 11.20
C THR A 256 -13.43 -13.81 11.40
N GLU A 257 -12.48 -13.96 10.49
CA GLU A 257 -11.25 -13.17 10.45
C GLU A 257 -11.23 -12.29 9.19
N ALA A 258 -10.55 -11.13 9.28
CA ALA A 258 -10.28 -10.29 8.13
C ALA A 258 -8.92 -9.62 8.28
N GLY A 259 -8.06 -9.79 7.30
CA GLY A 259 -6.77 -9.11 7.26
C GLY A 259 -6.80 -7.85 6.41
N ARG A 260 -5.81 -6.99 6.61
CA ARG A 260 -5.57 -5.80 5.78
C ARG A 260 -6.79 -4.88 5.63
N ARG A 261 -7.57 -4.70 6.71
CA ARG A 261 -8.70 -3.77 6.70
C ARG A 261 -8.21 -2.33 6.85
N PRO A 262 -8.87 -1.34 6.22
CA PRO A 262 -8.57 0.06 6.48
C PRO A 262 -8.95 0.42 7.93
N VAL A 263 -8.19 1.32 8.54
CA VAL A 263 -8.42 1.74 9.95
C VAL A 263 -9.72 2.53 10.13
N ASP A 264 -10.28 3.04 9.06
CA ASP A 264 -11.55 3.77 8.99
C ASP A 264 -12.71 2.93 8.44
N ASP A 265 -12.58 1.59 8.41
CA ASP A 265 -13.67 0.69 8.02
C ASP A 265 -14.86 0.82 8.99
N PRO A 266 -16.09 0.86 8.51
CA PRO A 266 -17.27 1.08 9.36
C PRO A 266 -17.70 -0.12 10.20
N LEU A 267 -17.23 -1.35 9.93
CA LEU A 267 -17.69 -2.55 10.63
C LEU A 267 -17.67 -2.44 12.15
N PRO A 268 -16.64 -1.88 12.82
CA PRO A 268 -16.64 -1.74 14.27
C PRO A 268 -17.85 -0.97 14.82
N TRP A 269 -18.36 -0.01 14.04
CA TRP A 269 -19.51 0.83 14.42
C TRP A 269 -20.87 0.21 14.08
N MET A 270 -20.85 -0.85 13.28
CA MET A 270 -22.05 -1.61 12.90
C MET A 270 -22.39 -2.69 13.94
N LEU A 271 -21.40 -3.20 14.67
CA LEU A 271 -21.55 -4.28 15.65
C LEU A 271 -22.29 -3.80 16.92
N ALA A 272 -23.16 -4.67 17.47
CA ALA A 272 -23.86 -4.43 18.74
C ALA A 272 -22.88 -4.34 19.93
N ASP A 273 -21.80 -5.08 19.90
CA ASP A 273 -20.70 -5.00 20.87
C ASP A 273 -19.36 -4.86 20.12
N PRO A 274 -18.94 -3.62 19.78
CA PRO A 274 -17.69 -3.38 19.05
C PRO A 274 -16.43 -3.84 19.80
N ARG A 275 -16.51 -4.00 21.12
CA ARG A 275 -15.39 -4.47 21.95
C ARG A 275 -15.04 -5.93 21.68
N ARG A 276 -15.95 -6.70 21.14
CA ARG A 276 -15.74 -8.12 20.81
C ARG A 276 -14.99 -8.31 19.50
N LEU A 277 -14.93 -7.30 18.65
CA LEU A 277 -14.03 -7.32 17.51
C LEU A 277 -12.60 -7.12 18.01
N GLN A 278 -11.81 -8.18 17.97
CA GLN A 278 -10.38 -8.10 18.23
C GLN A 278 -9.72 -7.39 17.06
N ARG A 279 -8.96 -6.34 17.35
CA ARG A 279 -8.31 -5.50 16.35
C ARG A 279 -6.82 -5.39 16.63
N SER A 280 -6.00 -5.56 15.61
CA SER A 280 -4.55 -5.36 15.67
C SER A 280 -4.15 -4.43 14.54
N THR A 281 -3.66 -3.22 14.89
CA THR A 281 -3.18 -2.24 13.90
C THR A 281 -1.70 -2.47 13.61
N ARG A 282 -1.35 -2.43 12.32
CA ARG A 282 0.03 -2.56 11.82
C ARG A 282 0.31 -1.50 10.76
N ASP A 283 1.61 -1.29 10.49
CA ASP A 283 2.00 -0.59 9.28
C ASP A 283 1.57 -1.38 8.05
N GLY A 284 1.02 -0.67 7.08
CA GLY A 284 0.70 -1.20 5.77
C GLY A 284 1.81 -0.88 4.78
N MET A 285 1.51 0.03 3.84
CA MET A 285 2.46 0.49 2.84
C MET A 285 3.40 1.56 3.42
N TRP A 286 4.69 1.47 3.07
CA TRP A 286 5.71 2.52 3.28
C TRP A 286 5.92 3.29 2.00
N VAL A 287 6.03 4.61 2.10
CA VAL A 287 6.20 5.52 0.96
C VAL A 287 7.51 6.30 1.08
N ARG A 288 8.20 6.48 -0.02
CA ARG A 288 9.34 7.39 -0.19
C ARG A 288 8.95 8.47 -1.18
N VAL A 289 9.05 9.72 -0.78
CA VAL A 289 8.98 10.85 -1.71
C VAL A 289 10.32 10.97 -2.40
N ILE A 290 10.41 10.56 -3.66
CA ILE A 290 11.63 10.60 -4.48
C ILE A 290 11.93 12.04 -4.92
N ASP A 291 10.91 12.74 -5.41
CA ASP A 291 10.98 14.16 -5.77
C ASP A 291 9.89 14.92 -5.01
N VAL A 292 10.32 15.70 -4.00
CA VAL A 292 9.39 16.44 -3.13
C VAL A 292 8.64 17.51 -3.91
N SER A 293 9.29 18.16 -4.87
CA SER A 293 8.66 19.19 -5.69
C SER A 293 7.56 18.61 -6.57
N ALA A 294 7.84 17.50 -7.25
CA ALA A 294 6.87 16.83 -8.10
C ALA A 294 5.70 16.26 -7.29
N ALA A 295 5.99 15.60 -6.17
CA ALA A 295 4.97 15.00 -5.32
C ALA A 295 4.03 16.04 -4.71
N LEU A 296 4.55 17.11 -4.11
CA LEU A 296 3.72 18.15 -3.48
C LEU A 296 2.89 18.95 -4.48
N LYS A 297 3.35 19.12 -5.71
CA LYS A 297 2.56 19.74 -6.79
C LYS A 297 1.44 18.85 -7.30
N LEU A 298 1.64 17.53 -7.26
CA LEU A 298 0.66 16.57 -7.75
C LEU A 298 -0.52 16.42 -6.78
N ARG A 299 -0.24 16.45 -5.48
CA ARG A 299 -1.24 16.33 -4.43
C ARG A 299 -2.28 17.46 -4.50
N ARG A 300 -3.54 17.17 -4.10
CA ARG A 300 -4.56 18.18 -3.77
C ARG A 300 -4.63 18.37 -2.24
N TYR A 301 -5.08 19.52 -1.83
CA TYR A 301 -5.11 19.93 -0.43
C TYR A 301 -6.55 20.23 0.00
N MET A 302 -6.89 19.89 1.23
CA MET A 302 -8.26 20.10 1.73
C MET A 302 -8.62 21.57 1.92
N GLN A 303 -7.61 22.42 2.18
CA GLN A 303 -7.79 23.85 2.36
C GLN A 303 -6.71 24.61 1.60
N SER A 304 -7.07 25.80 1.11
CA SER A 304 -6.12 26.74 0.52
C SER A 304 -5.29 27.41 1.61
N ASP A 305 -3.99 27.18 1.59
CA ASP A 305 -3.05 27.86 2.50
C ASP A 305 -1.63 27.83 1.91
N ARG A 306 -0.71 28.52 2.60
CA ARG A 306 0.70 28.64 2.24
C ARG A 306 1.57 28.27 3.42
N LEU A 307 2.59 27.42 3.20
CA LEU A 307 3.56 27.02 4.19
C LEU A 307 4.98 27.11 3.61
N VAL A 308 5.93 27.58 4.42
CA VAL A 308 7.35 27.43 4.11
C VAL A 308 7.88 26.21 4.86
N LEU A 309 8.25 25.18 4.11
CA LEU A 309 8.76 23.93 4.64
C LEU A 309 10.29 23.89 4.49
N GLU A 310 11.00 23.60 5.58
CA GLU A 310 12.40 23.15 5.53
C GLU A 310 12.40 21.63 5.50
N VAL A 311 12.70 21.05 4.33
CA VAL A 311 12.77 19.60 4.15
C VAL A 311 14.21 19.14 4.28
N ARG A 312 14.45 18.06 5.00
CA ARG A 312 15.76 17.44 5.19
C ARG A 312 15.79 16.06 4.57
N ASP A 313 16.71 15.87 3.62
CA ASP A 313 16.89 14.59 2.93
C ASP A 313 18.39 14.30 2.74
N GLY A 314 18.95 13.51 3.62
CA GLY A 314 20.38 13.18 3.61
C GLY A 314 20.83 12.28 2.44
N LEU A 315 19.90 11.75 1.63
CA LEU A 315 20.22 10.91 0.47
C LEU A 315 19.98 11.61 -0.86
N CYS A 316 19.02 12.54 -0.91
CA CYS A 316 18.57 13.20 -2.13
C CYS A 316 18.77 14.71 -2.02
N PRO A 317 19.94 15.24 -2.45
CA PRO A 317 20.24 16.66 -2.32
C PRO A 317 19.24 17.58 -3.02
N TRP A 318 18.53 17.10 -4.04
CA TRP A 318 17.50 17.87 -4.77
C TRP A 318 16.22 18.09 -3.94
N ASN A 319 16.03 17.34 -2.86
CA ASN A 319 14.92 17.49 -1.92
C ASN A 319 15.28 18.35 -0.70
N ASP A 320 16.58 18.53 -0.42
CA ASP A 320 17.06 19.20 0.79
C ASP A 320 17.01 20.71 0.61
N GLY A 321 16.33 21.40 1.52
CA GLY A 321 16.24 22.86 1.44
C GLY A 321 14.93 23.43 1.96
N ARG A 322 14.75 24.75 1.68
CA ARG A 322 13.53 25.47 2.05
C ARG A 322 12.69 25.76 0.82
N PHE A 323 11.41 25.50 0.96
CA PHE A 323 10.47 25.61 -0.13
C PHE A 323 9.16 26.21 0.36
N GLU A 324 8.57 27.03 -0.48
CA GLU A 324 7.23 27.57 -0.29
C GLU A 324 6.24 26.71 -1.03
N LEU A 325 5.29 26.17 -0.30
CA LEU A 325 4.13 25.41 -0.78
C LEU A 325 2.90 26.31 -0.70
N GLU A 326 2.26 26.59 -1.83
CA GLU A 326 0.89 27.11 -1.88
C GLU A 326 0.01 25.98 -2.40
N GLY A 327 -0.92 25.49 -1.57
CA GLY A 327 -1.79 24.36 -1.90
C GLY A 327 -3.25 24.71 -1.77
N SER A 328 -4.08 24.09 -2.60
CA SER A 328 -5.53 24.23 -2.61
C SER A 328 -6.21 22.96 -3.15
N PRO A 329 -7.55 22.83 -3.07
CA PRO A 329 -8.26 21.73 -3.72
C PRO A 329 -8.06 21.66 -5.25
N GLU A 330 -7.75 22.79 -5.89
CA GLU A 330 -7.57 22.88 -7.34
C GLU A 330 -6.14 22.51 -7.77
N GLY A 331 -5.14 22.70 -6.88
CA GLY A 331 -3.74 22.42 -7.21
C GLY A 331 -2.75 23.02 -6.24
N ALA A 332 -1.48 22.92 -6.61
CA ALA A 332 -0.41 23.46 -5.79
C ALA A 332 0.75 24.00 -6.61
N THR A 333 1.46 24.97 -6.02
CA THR A 333 2.80 25.41 -6.44
C THR A 333 3.81 25.09 -5.34
N TYR A 334 5.02 24.74 -5.73
CA TYR A 334 6.12 24.46 -4.82
C TYR A 334 7.40 25.02 -5.43
N ARG A 335 8.05 25.92 -4.70
CA ARG A 335 9.22 26.65 -5.20
C ARG A 335 10.25 26.88 -4.10
N ALA A 336 11.53 26.92 -4.48
CA ALA A 336 12.58 27.28 -3.53
C ALA A 336 12.30 28.64 -2.87
N SER A 337 12.62 28.76 -1.58
CA SER A 337 12.34 29.97 -0.79
C SER A 337 13.51 30.29 0.13
N ASN A 338 13.76 31.59 0.31
CA ASN A 338 14.70 32.10 1.31
C ASN A 338 14.00 32.59 2.58
N ALA A 339 12.68 32.48 2.66
CA ALA A 339 11.91 32.86 3.84
C ALA A 339 12.23 31.97 5.05
N SER A 340 11.99 32.48 6.26
CA SER A 340 12.07 31.66 7.46
C SER A 340 11.06 30.53 7.36
N PRO A 341 11.45 29.28 7.71
CA PRO A 341 10.54 28.16 7.61
C PRO A 341 9.41 28.27 8.65
N ASP A 342 8.20 27.88 8.27
CA ASP A 342 7.09 27.66 9.19
C ASP A 342 7.29 26.35 9.96
N LEU A 343 7.71 25.29 9.24
CA LEU A 343 7.96 23.94 9.76
C LEU A 343 9.28 23.38 9.21
N ALA A 344 9.99 22.59 10.02
CA ALA A 344 11.10 21.75 9.56
C ALA A 344 10.76 20.28 9.75
N ILE A 345 11.00 19.46 8.71
CA ILE A 345 10.58 18.04 8.65
C ILE A 345 11.59 17.21 7.85
N GLY A 346 11.84 15.97 8.31
CA GLY A 346 12.57 14.97 7.55
C GLY A 346 11.72 14.36 6.42
N VAL A 347 12.34 13.99 5.31
CA VAL A 347 11.62 13.44 4.15
C VAL A 347 10.82 12.16 4.47
N SER A 348 11.30 11.32 5.39
CA SER A 348 10.59 10.13 5.87
C SER A 348 9.26 10.50 6.56
N ASP A 349 9.29 11.55 7.38
CA ASP A 349 8.12 12.03 8.10
C ASP A 349 7.18 12.80 7.17
N LEU A 350 7.74 13.54 6.23
CA LEU A 350 6.98 14.18 5.16
C LEU A 350 6.23 13.13 4.30
N ALA A 351 6.84 11.98 4.01
CA ALA A 351 6.17 10.91 3.27
C ALA A 351 4.92 10.38 3.99
N SER A 352 4.98 10.23 5.33
CA SER A 352 3.83 9.82 6.13
C SER A 352 2.71 10.88 6.14
N ALA A 353 3.09 12.15 6.31
CA ALA A 353 2.14 13.27 6.26
C ALA A 353 1.59 13.49 4.83
N TYR A 354 2.41 13.28 3.80
CA TYR A 354 2.02 13.39 2.39
C TYR A 354 0.82 12.52 2.04
N MET A 355 0.79 11.28 2.51
CA MET A 355 -0.34 10.38 2.27
C MET A 355 -1.56 10.71 3.14
N GLY A 356 -1.39 11.46 4.23
CA GLY A 356 -2.43 11.71 5.23
C GLY A 356 -2.53 10.61 6.30
N ALA A 357 -1.55 9.72 6.39
CA ALA A 357 -1.54 8.62 7.37
C ALA A 357 -1.35 9.12 8.82
N VAL A 358 -0.68 10.26 8.98
CA VAL A 358 -0.40 10.89 10.28
C VAL A 358 -0.39 12.41 10.14
N SER A 359 -0.84 13.12 11.17
CA SER A 359 -0.83 14.60 11.21
C SER A 359 0.57 15.16 11.53
N PHE A 360 0.85 16.37 11.08
CA PHE A 360 2.06 17.11 11.46
C PHE A 360 2.12 17.33 12.97
N SER A 361 0.99 17.61 13.62
CA SER A 361 0.88 17.75 15.08
C SER A 361 1.31 16.47 15.81
N THR A 362 0.89 15.29 15.33
CA THR A 362 1.32 14.01 15.92
C THR A 362 2.84 13.80 15.74
N LEU A 363 3.36 14.10 14.56
CA LEU A 363 4.80 14.00 14.29
C LEU A 363 5.61 14.99 15.14
N ALA A 364 5.09 16.19 15.38
CA ALA A 364 5.73 17.18 16.25
C ALA A 364 5.77 16.71 17.70
N GLN A 365 4.68 16.11 18.22
CA GLN A 365 4.68 15.50 19.55
C GLN A 365 5.69 14.36 19.69
N ALA A 366 6.00 13.67 18.61
CA ALA A 366 7.05 12.66 18.56
C ALA A 366 8.47 13.24 18.35
N GLY A 367 8.62 14.57 18.25
CA GLY A 367 9.89 15.24 18.03
C GLY A 367 10.43 15.14 16.59
N LEU A 368 9.57 14.79 15.61
CA LEU A 368 9.92 14.56 14.21
C LEU A 368 9.65 15.76 13.30
N VAL A 369 8.87 16.74 13.78
CA VAL A 369 8.60 18.01 13.12
C VAL A 369 8.90 19.14 14.10
N VAL A 370 9.52 20.20 13.62
CA VAL A 370 9.79 21.41 14.41
C VAL A 370 8.90 22.52 13.89
N GLU A 371 8.08 23.10 14.77
CA GLU A 371 7.31 24.31 14.49
C GLU A 371 8.16 25.55 14.76
N HIS A 372 8.32 26.40 13.76
CA HIS A 372 9.01 27.68 13.86
C HIS A 372 8.04 28.86 13.91
N ALA A 373 6.95 28.80 13.15
CA ALA A 373 5.90 29.81 13.16
C ALA A 373 4.69 29.32 13.97
N PRO A 374 4.27 30.01 15.04
CA PRO A 374 3.13 29.59 15.86
C PRO A 374 1.86 29.33 15.02
N GLY A 375 1.24 28.18 15.21
CA GLY A 375 0.03 27.76 14.50
C GLY A 375 0.26 27.08 13.16
N ALA A 376 1.51 26.92 12.71
CA ALA A 376 1.84 26.30 11.44
C ALA A 376 1.50 24.80 11.42
N LEU A 377 1.60 24.09 12.55
CA LEU A 377 1.20 22.67 12.65
C LEU A 377 -0.28 22.51 12.34
N LEU A 378 -1.16 23.33 12.95
CA LEU A 378 -2.60 23.22 12.71
C LEU A 378 -2.95 23.55 11.25
N ARG A 379 -2.30 24.55 10.66
CA ARG A 379 -2.48 24.90 9.24
C ARG A 379 -2.07 23.73 8.34
N ALA A 380 -0.92 23.12 8.62
CA ALA A 380 -0.43 21.94 7.88
C ALA A 380 -1.41 20.75 8.04
N ASP A 381 -1.90 20.48 9.24
CA ASP A 381 -2.87 19.41 9.48
C ASP A 381 -4.15 19.64 8.66
N CYS A 382 -4.67 20.86 8.64
CA CYS A 382 -5.87 21.20 7.84
C CYS A 382 -5.60 21.07 6.33
N MET A 383 -4.46 21.56 5.85
CA MET A 383 -4.10 21.45 4.42
C MET A 383 -3.95 19.99 3.99
N PHE A 384 -3.23 19.17 4.78
CA PHE A 384 -2.87 17.81 4.44
C PHE A 384 -3.89 16.77 4.88
N ALA A 385 -5.02 17.16 5.45
CA ALA A 385 -6.12 16.27 5.78
C ALA A 385 -6.59 15.47 4.54
N VAL A 386 -7.17 14.31 4.80
CA VAL A 386 -7.75 13.42 3.79
C VAL A 386 -9.15 12.97 4.22
N HIS A 387 -10.03 12.69 3.26
CA HIS A 387 -11.37 12.22 3.57
C HIS A 387 -11.36 10.76 4.06
N TYR A 388 -10.63 9.91 3.33
CA TYR A 388 -10.41 8.51 3.70
C TYR A 388 -8.96 8.30 4.13
N GLN A 389 -8.75 7.48 5.16
CA GLN A 389 -7.41 7.09 5.56
C GLN A 389 -6.71 6.33 4.42
N PRO A 390 -5.42 6.60 4.15
CA PRO A 390 -4.69 5.90 3.10
C PRO A 390 -4.65 4.40 3.40
N TRP A 391 -4.90 3.61 2.37
CA TRP A 391 -4.94 2.16 2.47
C TRP A 391 -4.80 1.51 1.10
N THR A 392 -4.36 0.26 1.07
CA THR A 392 -4.37 -0.56 -0.14
C THR A 392 -4.68 -2.02 0.19
N PRO A 393 -5.57 -2.67 -0.57
CA PRO A 393 -5.78 -4.11 -0.49
C PRO A 393 -4.72 -4.90 -1.25
N SER A 394 -3.97 -4.24 -2.15
CA SER A 394 -3.03 -4.87 -3.08
C SER A 394 -1.62 -4.95 -2.49
N HIS A 395 -0.90 -6.02 -2.85
CA HIS A 395 0.55 -6.17 -2.71
C HIS A 395 1.16 -6.42 -4.09
N PHE A 396 2.40 -6.03 -4.28
CA PHE A 396 3.19 -6.25 -5.49
C PHE A 396 4.52 -6.93 -5.17
#